data_5d0e64dcc5dfbe3761d2033d1f0e0dbf
#
_entry.id   5d0e64dcc5dfbe3761d2033d1f0e0dbf
#
_cell.length_a   1.000
_cell.length_b   1.000
_cell.length_c   1.000
_cell.angle_alpha   90.00
_cell.angle_beta   90.00
_cell.angle_gamma   90.00
#
_symmetry.space_group_name_H-M   'P 1'
#
loop_
_entity.id
_entity.type
_entity.pdbx_description
1 polymer ?
#
loop_
_entity_poly.entity_id
_entity_poly.type
_entity_poly.pdbx_seq_one_letter_code
_entity_poly.pdbx_strand_id
1 'polypeptide(L)'
;PEMLGQLVRNIKDKHPEVIVQYHGHSGPGLSMASILEVCENGADIIDVAMEPLSWGKVHPDVISVQAMLKNAGFQVPEINMKAYMKARSMTQEFIDDFLGYFIDPTNKHMSSLLLGCGLPGGMMGSMMADLKGVHSGINLILKGQGKEPMSLDDLVVMLFEEVEYVWPK
;
A
#
# COMPACT_ATOMS: atom_id res chain seq x y z
N PRO A 1 10.11 -7.36 4.97
CA PRO A 1 10.75 -6.28 5.72
C PRO A 1 12.27 -6.38 5.73
N GLU A 2 12.86 -7.51 6.13
CA GLU A 2 14.32 -7.70 6.27
C GLU A 2 15.13 -7.27 5.03
N MET A 3 14.71 -7.65 3.84
CA MET A 3 15.38 -7.24 2.60
C MET A 3 15.42 -5.71 2.42
N LEU A 4 14.37 -5.02 2.84
CA LEU A 4 14.32 -3.55 2.82
C LEU A 4 15.29 -2.93 3.82
N GLY A 5 15.37 -3.50 5.03
CA GLY A 5 16.36 -3.07 6.03
C GLY A 5 17.80 -3.26 5.53
N GLN A 6 18.11 -4.42 4.95
CA GLN A 6 19.43 -4.68 4.36
C GLN A 6 19.75 -3.69 3.24
N LEU A 7 18.77 -3.35 2.38
CA LEU A 7 18.96 -2.35 1.33
C LEU A 7 19.33 -0.99 1.92
N VAL A 8 18.57 -0.52 2.92
CA VAL A 8 18.86 0.75 3.61
C VAL A 8 20.25 0.73 4.23
N ARG A 9 20.59 -0.33 4.97
CA ARG A 9 21.92 -0.49 5.57
C ARG A 9 23.02 -0.43 4.53
N ASN A 10 22.88 -1.16 3.43
CA ASN A 10 23.88 -1.18 2.36
C ASN A 10 24.09 0.20 1.72
N ILE A 11 23.03 1.01 1.62
CA ILE A 11 23.12 2.39 1.14
C ILE A 11 23.89 3.24 2.17
N LYS A 12 23.48 3.18 3.43
CA LYS A 12 24.07 3.98 4.51
C LYS A 12 25.53 3.64 4.79
N ASP A 13 25.91 2.37 4.67
CA ASP A 13 27.30 1.93 4.84
C ASP A 13 28.22 2.48 3.75
N LYS A 14 27.71 2.62 2.52
CA LYS A 14 28.49 3.13 1.39
C LYS A 14 28.41 4.64 1.23
N HIS A 15 27.26 5.21 1.61
CA HIS A 15 26.89 6.60 1.38
C HIS A 15 26.18 7.16 2.61
N PRO A 16 26.88 7.36 3.73
CA PRO A 16 26.26 7.81 4.99
C PRO A 16 25.60 9.20 4.89
N GLU A 17 26.04 10.02 3.94
CA GLU A 17 25.52 11.36 3.68
C GLU A 17 24.18 11.37 2.95
N VAL A 18 23.79 10.26 2.31
CA VAL A 18 22.55 10.20 1.51
C VAL A 18 21.33 10.08 2.43
N ILE A 19 20.32 10.91 2.18
CA ILE A 19 19.04 10.82 2.85
C ILE A 19 18.23 9.68 2.22
N VAL A 20 17.83 8.72 3.04
CA VAL A 20 17.01 7.58 2.63
C VAL A 20 15.59 7.80 3.07
N GLN A 21 14.68 7.92 2.11
CA GLN A 21 13.23 8.02 2.33
C GLN A 21 12.56 6.69 2.00
N TYR A 22 11.75 6.18 2.92
CA TYR A 22 10.95 5.00 2.71
C TYR A 22 9.51 5.35 2.38
N HIS A 23 9.05 4.84 1.24
CA HIS A 23 7.67 4.94 0.76
C HIS A 23 7.08 3.54 0.62
N GLY A 24 6.08 3.20 1.43
CA GLY A 24 5.47 1.87 1.41
C GLY A 24 3.99 1.89 1.78
N HIS A 25 3.21 1.05 1.13
CA HIS A 25 1.76 0.95 1.30
C HIS A 25 1.36 -0.13 2.30
N SER A 26 0.19 0.05 2.94
CA SER A 26 -0.33 -0.87 3.96
C SER A 26 -1.02 -2.10 3.37
N GLY A 27 -1.33 -2.08 2.07
CA GLY A 27 -2.16 -3.09 1.40
C GLY A 27 -1.90 -4.55 1.79
N PRO A 28 -0.64 -5.03 1.78
CA PRO A 28 -0.31 -6.41 2.16
C PRO A 28 -0.23 -6.66 3.68
N GLY A 29 -0.40 -5.65 4.53
CA GLY A 29 -0.38 -5.78 5.98
C GLY A 29 1.00 -5.78 6.64
N LEU A 30 2.09 -5.59 5.88
CA LEU A 30 3.47 -5.62 6.41
C LEU A 30 4.09 -4.24 6.64
N SER A 31 3.37 -3.16 6.38
CA SER A 31 3.91 -1.80 6.38
C SER A 31 4.55 -1.39 7.71
N MET A 32 3.91 -1.71 8.83
CA MET A 32 4.44 -1.36 10.16
C MET A 32 5.76 -2.08 10.45
N ALA A 33 5.84 -3.37 10.13
CA ALA A 33 7.08 -4.14 10.26
C ALA A 33 8.19 -3.62 9.32
N SER A 34 7.83 -3.26 8.08
CA SER A 34 8.78 -2.69 7.13
C SER A 34 9.31 -1.33 7.58
N ILE A 35 8.44 -0.47 8.12
CA ILE A 35 8.85 0.84 8.67
C ILE A 35 9.83 0.66 9.82
N LEU A 36 9.50 -0.21 10.77
CA LEU A 36 10.40 -0.47 11.90
C LEU A 36 11.77 -0.95 11.41
N GLU A 37 11.78 -1.92 10.53
CA GLU A 37 12.99 -2.51 9.95
C GLU A 37 13.86 -1.48 9.22
N VAL A 38 13.27 -0.63 8.36
CA VAL A 38 14.06 0.39 7.65
C VAL A 38 14.57 1.47 8.60
N CYS A 39 13.81 1.85 9.63
CA CYS A 39 14.26 2.80 10.66
C CYS A 39 15.43 2.24 11.47
N GLU A 40 15.40 0.98 11.89
CA GLU A 40 16.49 0.30 12.59
C GLU A 40 17.77 0.22 11.74
N ASN A 41 17.62 0.30 10.43
CA ASN A 41 18.73 0.25 9.49
C ASN A 41 19.15 1.63 8.92
N GLY A 42 18.59 2.73 9.46
CA GLY A 42 19.08 4.09 9.20
C GLY A 42 18.26 4.89 8.16
N ALA A 43 17.02 4.53 7.88
CA ALA A 43 16.13 5.39 7.09
C ALA A 43 15.89 6.72 7.82
N ASP A 44 15.96 7.82 7.08
CA ASP A 44 15.85 9.18 7.64
C ASP A 44 14.41 9.72 7.56
N ILE A 45 13.64 9.32 6.54
CA ILE A 45 12.29 9.82 6.27
C ILE A 45 11.34 8.65 6.02
N ILE A 46 10.17 8.70 6.64
CA ILE A 46 9.10 7.72 6.45
C ILE A 46 7.85 8.44 5.94
N ASP A 47 7.31 7.97 4.82
CA ASP A 47 6.04 8.44 4.32
C ASP A 47 4.88 7.80 5.09
N VAL A 48 3.97 8.65 5.53
CA VAL A 48 2.79 8.27 6.31
C VAL A 48 1.55 8.99 5.78
N ALA A 49 0.39 8.54 6.20
CA ALA A 49 -0.89 9.19 5.91
C ALA A 49 -1.58 9.65 7.20
N MET A 50 -2.73 10.29 7.07
CA MET A 50 -3.58 10.65 8.19
C MET A 50 -5.02 10.18 7.97
N GLU A 51 -5.74 9.89 9.06
CA GLU A 51 -7.17 9.64 8.96
C GLU A 51 -7.93 10.86 8.33
N PRO A 52 -8.96 10.58 7.55
CA PRO A 52 -9.57 9.28 7.23
C PRO A 52 -8.97 8.58 6.01
N LEU A 53 -7.85 9.06 5.47
CA LEU A 53 -7.21 8.54 4.24
C LEU A 53 -6.07 7.54 4.51
N SER A 54 -5.74 7.26 5.77
CA SER A 54 -4.72 6.28 6.15
C SER A 54 -5.22 4.83 6.03
N TRP A 55 -4.27 3.89 6.07
CA TRP A 55 -4.50 2.44 6.03
C TRP A 55 -5.01 1.90 4.67
N GLY A 56 -5.55 0.70 4.68
CA GLY A 56 -6.00 0.03 3.47
C GLY A 56 -4.87 -0.09 2.45
N LYS A 57 -5.11 0.40 1.24
CA LYS A 57 -4.11 0.43 0.15
C LYS A 57 -3.21 1.67 0.18
N VAL A 58 -3.33 2.52 1.20
CA VAL A 58 -2.54 3.73 1.37
C VAL A 58 -1.45 3.49 2.43
N HIS A 59 -0.83 4.53 2.95
CA HIS A 59 0.17 4.44 4.00
C HIS A 59 -0.45 4.21 5.38
N PRO A 60 0.33 3.70 6.36
CA PRO A 60 -0.09 3.67 7.75
C PRO A 60 -0.35 5.08 8.29
N ASP A 61 -1.17 5.14 9.33
CA ASP A 61 -1.46 6.39 10.01
C ASP A 61 -0.26 6.90 10.80
N VAL A 62 -0.02 8.21 10.69
CA VAL A 62 1.10 8.89 11.35
C VAL A 62 1.11 8.72 12.88
N ILE A 63 -0.06 8.68 13.52
CA ILE A 63 -0.15 8.47 14.98
C ILE A 63 0.34 7.08 15.37
N SER A 64 -0.08 6.06 14.62
CA SER A 64 0.34 4.67 14.87
C SER A 64 1.83 4.48 14.63
N VAL A 65 2.36 5.06 13.55
CA VAL A 65 3.80 5.02 13.24
C VAL A 65 4.60 5.74 14.32
N GLN A 66 4.18 6.95 14.74
CA GLN A 66 4.83 7.67 15.82
C GLN A 66 4.86 6.85 17.11
N ALA A 67 3.72 6.27 17.50
CA ALA A 67 3.63 5.47 18.72
C ALA A 67 4.55 4.25 18.66
N MET A 68 4.58 3.54 17.54
CA MET A 68 5.46 2.39 17.33
C MET A 68 6.93 2.79 17.45
N LEU A 69 7.35 3.83 16.74
CA LEU A 69 8.75 4.27 16.73
C LEU A 69 9.19 4.80 18.11
N LYS A 70 8.34 5.54 18.82
CA LYS A 70 8.62 5.94 20.22
C LYS A 70 8.82 4.73 21.13
N ASN A 71 7.95 3.73 21.03
CA ASN A 71 8.07 2.50 21.82
C ASN A 71 9.33 1.71 21.49
N ALA A 72 9.82 1.79 20.26
CA ALA A 72 11.07 1.21 19.81
C ALA A 72 12.32 2.06 20.19
N GLY A 73 12.13 3.21 20.86
CA GLY A 73 13.22 4.05 21.36
C GLY A 73 13.68 5.15 20.39
N PHE A 74 13.00 5.34 19.27
CA PHE A 74 13.34 6.41 18.33
C PHE A 74 12.86 7.77 18.82
N GLN A 75 13.64 8.80 18.51
CA GLN A 75 13.21 10.19 18.63
C GLN A 75 12.47 10.59 17.37
N VAL A 76 11.19 10.89 17.50
CA VAL A 76 10.32 11.29 16.37
C VAL A 76 9.64 12.62 16.70
N PRO A 77 9.31 13.44 15.69
CA PRO A 77 8.61 14.70 15.90
C PRO A 77 7.29 14.52 16.65
N GLU A 78 6.94 15.49 17.49
CA GLU A 78 5.66 15.51 18.18
C GLU A 78 4.53 15.93 17.23
N ILE A 79 3.42 15.22 17.29
CA ILE A 79 2.22 15.54 16.51
C ILE A 79 1.36 16.51 17.33
N ASN A 80 1.01 17.64 16.74
CA ASN A 80 0.01 18.52 17.30
C ASN A 80 -1.39 17.89 17.13
N MET A 81 -1.86 17.18 18.14
CA MET A 81 -3.13 16.45 18.09
C MET A 81 -4.34 17.35 17.81
N LYS A 82 -4.33 18.60 18.28
CA LYS A 82 -5.42 19.54 17.97
C LYS A 82 -5.47 19.90 16.48
N ALA A 83 -4.29 20.13 15.88
CA ALA A 83 -4.19 20.37 14.45
C ALA A 83 -4.54 19.14 13.63
N TYR A 84 -4.08 17.96 14.05
CA TYR A 84 -4.40 16.67 13.43
C TYR A 84 -5.92 16.44 13.41
N MET A 85 -6.60 16.57 14.56
CA MET A 85 -8.06 16.36 14.65
C MET A 85 -8.84 17.36 13.80
N LYS A 86 -8.38 18.62 13.72
CA LYS A 86 -9.01 19.62 12.85
C LYS A 86 -8.84 19.23 11.38
N ALA A 87 -7.65 18.89 10.96
CA ALA A 87 -7.37 18.46 9.58
C ALA A 87 -8.18 17.20 9.22
N ARG A 88 -8.23 16.19 10.12
CA ARG A 88 -9.05 14.99 9.96
C ARG A 88 -10.53 15.33 9.72
N SER A 89 -11.11 16.20 10.55
CA SER A 89 -12.52 16.58 10.42
C SER A 89 -12.79 17.30 9.10
N MET A 90 -11.93 18.23 8.72
CA MET A 90 -12.06 18.94 7.44
C MET A 90 -11.92 18.00 6.23
N THR A 91 -11.01 17.05 6.31
CA THR A 91 -10.83 16.03 5.26
C THR A 91 -12.06 15.12 5.17
N GLN A 92 -12.63 14.71 6.31
CA GLN A 92 -13.84 13.90 6.35
C GLN A 92 -15.04 14.64 5.74
N GLU A 93 -15.22 15.92 6.11
CA GLU A 93 -16.28 16.75 5.53
C GLU A 93 -16.16 16.85 4.01
N PHE A 94 -14.94 17.08 3.50
CA PHE A 94 -14.69 17.09 2.05
C PHE A 94 -14.97 15.73 1.37
N ILE A 95 -14.67 14.63 2.04
CA ILE A 95 -14.98 13.28 1.54
C ILE A 95 -16.49 13.08 1.50
N ASP A 96 -17.20 13.46 2.56
CA ASP A 96 -18.65 13.29 2.67
C ASP A 96 -19.40 14.13 1.63
N ASP A 97 -18.94 15.36 1.39
CA ASP A 97 -19.58 16.29 0.45
C ASP A 97 -19.29 16.00 -1.02
N PHE A 98 -18.10 15.51 -1.33
CA PHE A 98 -17.66 15.43 -2.72
C PHE A 98 -16.83 14.17 -3.04
N LEU A 99 -15.72 13.97 -2.36
CA LEU A 99 -14.72 12.98 -2.76
C LEU A 99 -15.20 11.54 -2.59
N GLY A 100 -16.13 11.29 -1.66
CA GLY A 100 -16.67 9.96 -1.38
C GLY A 100 -17.31 9.27 -2.59
N TYR A 101 -17.81 10.04 -3.55
CA TYR A 101 -18.35 9.50 -4.80
C TYR A 101 -17.26 8.88 -5.71
N PHE A 102 -16.01 9.29 -5.54
CA PHE A 102 -14.89 8.85 -6.37
C PHE A 102 -13.96 7.87 -5.66
N ILE A 103 -14.11 7.67 -4.36
CA ILE A 103 -13.30 6.72 -3.59
C ILE A 103 -13.97 5.36 -3.62
N ASP A 104 -13.33 4.39 -4.27
CA ASP A 104 -13.74 2.99 -4.19
C ASP A 104 -13.58 2.50 -2.73
N PRO A 105 -14.66 2.01 -2.08
CA PRO A 105 -14.61 1.51 -0.71
C PRO A 105 -13.56 0.41 -0.50
N THR A 106 -13.20 -0.35 -1.54
CA THR A 106 -12.17 -1.39 -1.46
C THR A 106 -10.77 -0.83 -1.20
N ASN A 107 -10.54 0.47 -1.41
CA ASN A 107 -9.27 1.12 -1.07
C ASN A 107 -8.98 1.12 0.44
N LYS A 108 -10.00 0.99 1.28
CA LYS A 108 -9.86 0.87 2.74
C LYS A 108 -9.53 -0.54 3.20
N HIS A 109 -9.58 -1.53 2.32
CA HIS A 109 -9.32 -2.92 2.66
C HIS A 109 -7.85 -3.29 2.41
N MET A 110 -7.25 -3.99 3.35
CA MET A 110 -5.99 -4.70 3.17
C MET A 110 -6.26 -6.07 2.58
N SER A 111 -5.32 -6.59 1.80
CA SER A 111 -5.41 -7.93 1.24
C SER A 111 -4.07 -8.63 1.30
N SER A 112 -4.02 -9.79 1.94
CA SER A 112 -2.84 -10.64 1.98
C SER A 112 -2.47 -11.24 0.62
N LEU A 113 -3.41 -11.27 -0.33
CA LEU A 113 -3.14 -11.72 -1.70
C LEU A 113 -2.11 -10.84 -2.42
N LEU A 114 -1.94 -9.58 -1.98
CA LEU A 114 -0.93 -8.67 -2.51
C LEU A 114 0.52 -9.11 -2.20
N LEU A 115 0.73 -10.02 -1.26
CA LEU A 115 2.07 -10.52 -0.90
C LEU A 115 2.69 -11.40 -1.99
N GLY A 116 1.87 -12.08 -2.79
CA GLY A 116 2.35 -13.05 -3.79
C GLY A 116 2.75 -12.43 -5.13
N CYS A 117 2.27 -11.25 -5.46
CA CYS A 117 2.40 -10.73 -6.83
C CYS A 117 3.64 -9.87 -7.10
N GLY A 118 4.41 -9.49 -6.08
CA GLY A 118 5.63 -8.68 -6.25
C GLY A 118 5.43 -7.28 -6.85
N LEU A 119 4.19 -6.84 -7.03
CA LEU A 119 3.86 -5.56 -7.64
C LEU A 119 3.74 -4.43 -6.62
N PRO A 120 4.11 -3.19 -7.01
CA PRO A 120 3.82 -2.01 -6.20
C PRO A 120 2.32 -1.86 -5.94
N GLY A 121 1.95 -1.47 -4.70
CA GLY A 121 0.55 -1.38 -4.27
C GLY A 121 -0.33 -0.47 -5.12
N GLY A 122 0.22 0.63 -5.66
CA GLY A 122 -0.47 1.52 -6.59
C GLY A 122 -0.86 0.84 -7.91
N MET A 123 0.04 0.03 -8.47
CA MET A 123 -0.23 -0.74 -9.69
C MET A 123 -1.34 -1.78 -9.46
N MET A 124 -1.36 -2.43 -8.30
CA MET A 124 -2.43 -3.38 -7.97
C MET A 124 -3.81 -2.75 -8.00
N GLY A 125 -3.95 -1.52 -7.50
CA GLY A 125 -5.23 -0.80 -7.54
C GLY A 125 -5.73 -0.60 -8.97
N SER A 126 -4.87 -0.13 -9.86
CA SER A 126 -5.19 0.06 -11.29
C SER A 126 -5.49 -1.27 -11.97
N MET A 127 -4.65 -2.28 -11.78
CA MET A 127 -4.85 -3.60 -12.39
C MET A 127 -6.16 -4.26 -11.95
N MET A 128 -6.53 -4.15 -10.67
CA MET A 128 -7.81 -4.68 -10.19
C MET A 128 -9.01 -3.94 -10.77
N ALA A 129 -8.89 -2.64 -11.01
CA ALA A 129 -9.93 -1.87 -11.71
C ALA A 129 -10.06 -2.31 -13.17
N ASP A 130 -8.93 -2.46 -13.87
CA ASP A 130 -8.88 -2.94 -15.25
C ASP A 130 -9.42 -4.37 -15.39
N LEU A 131 -9.04 -5.28 -14.46
CA LEU A 131 -9.57 -6.65 -14.43
C LEU A 131 -11.09 -6.68 -14.29
N LYS A 132 -11.67 -5.86 -13.44
CA LYS A 132 -13.13 -5.74 -13.33
C LYS A 132 -13.74 -5.27 -14.64
N GLY A 133 -13.09 -4.34 -15.35
CA GLY A 133 -13.52 -3.83 -16.63
C GLY A 133 -13.50 -4.89 -17.74
N VAL A 134 -12.45 -5.70 -17.81
CA VAL A 134 -12.27 -6.71 -18.87
C VAL A 134 -12.95 -8.04 -18.58
N HIS A 135 -13.25 -8.35 -17.31
CA HIS A 135 -13.86 -9.63 -16.88
C HIS A 135 -15.14 -9.98 -17.66
N SER A 136 -16.01 -9.00 -17.86
CA SER A 136 -17.25 -9.20 -18.63
C SER A 136 -16.96 -9.53 -20.10
N GLY A 137 -15.96 -8.89 -20.69
CA GLY A 137 -15.53 -9.15 -22.07
C GLY A 137 -14.92 -10.54 -22.24
N ILE A 138 -14.06 -10.96 -21.30
CA ILE A 138 -13.48 -12.32 -21.29
C ILE A 138 -14.59 -13.36 -21.23
N ASN A 139 -15.56 -13.19 -20.33
CA ASN A 139 -16.67 -14.14 -20.20
C ASN A 139 -17.57 -14.16 -21.44
N LEU A 140 -17.72 -13.04 -22.13
CA LEU A 140 -18.43 -13.02 -23.41
C LEU A 140 -17.72 -13.87 -24.47
N ILE A 141 -16.39 -13.78 -24.55
CA ILE A 141 -15.56 -14.58 -25.46
C ILE A 141 -15.63 -16.06 -25.10
N LEU A 142 -15.48 -16.41 -23.82
CA LEU A 142 -15.58 -17.79 -23.35
C LEU A 142 -16.94 -18.41 -23.70
N LYS A 143 -18.02 -17.66 -23.47
CA LYS A 143 -19.37 -18.08 -23.83
C LYS A 143 -19.51 -18.33 -25.35
N GLY A 144 -18.94 -17.46 -26.18
CA GLY A 144 -18.91 -17.62 -27.64
C GLY A 144 -18.14 -18.87 -28.10
N GLN A 145 -17.19 -19.34 -27.28
CA GLN A 145 -16.42 -20.58 -27.49
C GLN A 145 -17.07 -21.82 -26.86
N GLY A 146 -18.24 -21.69 -26.23
CA GLY A 146 -18.90 -22.80 -25.52
C GLY A 146 -18.18 -23.22 -24.24
N LYS A 147 -17.37 -22.33 -23.65
CA LYS A 147 -16.67 -22.55 -22.39
C LYS A 147 -17.43 -21.95 -21.22
N GLU A 148 -17.19 -22.48 -20.03
CA GLU A 148 -17.73 -21.96 -18.78
C GLU A 148 -17.18 -20.57 -18.48
N PRO A 149 -17.99 -19.68 -17.87
CA PRO A 149 -17.52 -18.38 -17.44
C PRO A 149 -16.46 -18.50 -16.34
N MET A 150 -15.46 -17.64 -16.38
CA MET A 150 -14.42 -17.54 -15.36
C MET A 150 -14.86 -16.58 -14.26
N SER A 151 -14.59 -16.92 -13.00
CA SER A 151 -14.78 -15.99 -11.88
C SER A 151 -13.75 -14.86 -11.90
N LEU A 152 -14.01 -13.76 -11.20
CA LEU A 152 -13.03 -12.70 -11.05
C LEU A 152 -11.80 -13.20 -10.25
N ASP A 153 -12.01 -14.07 -9.28
CA ASP A 153 -10.94 -14.63 -8.46
C ASP A 153 -10.00 -15.53 -9.28
N ASP A 154 -10.54 -16.36 -10.18
CA ASP A 154 -9.73 -17.15 -11.11
C ASP A 154 -8.89 -16.26 -12.03
N LEU A 155 -9.48 -15.15 -12.51
CA LEU A 155 -8.78 -14.19 -13.34
C LEU A 155 -7.65 -13.49 -12.57
N VAL A 156 -7.86 -13.19 -11.29
CA VAL A 156 -6.82 -12.62 -10.40
C VAL A 156 -5.68 -13.61 -10.19
N VAL A 157 -5.97 -14.90 -9.96
CA VAL A 157 -4.95 -15.94 -9.81
C VAL A 157 -4.11 -16.05 -11.09
N MET A 158 -4.75 -16.12 -12.26
CA MET A 158 -4.04 -16.15 -13.54
C MET A 158 -3.15 -14.91 -13.74
N LEU A 159 -3.65 -13.73 -13.38
CA LEU A 159 -2.87 -12.51 -13.47
C LEU A 159 -1.61 -12.58 -12.59
N PHE A 160 -1.73 -13.09 -11.37
CA PHE A 160 -0.59 -13.21 -10.45
C PHE A 160 0.48 -14.16 -11.01
N GLU A 161 0.08 -15.29 -11.57
CA GLU A 161 0.99 -16.22 -12.23
C GLU A 161 1.73 -15.57 -13.40
N GLU A 162 1.03 -14.81 -14.24
CA GLU A 162 1.63 -14.09 -15.36
C GLU A 162 2.57 -12.96 -14.90
N VAL A 163 2.19 -12.21 -13.88
CA VAL A 163 3.03 -11.16 -13.31
C VAL A 163 4.31 -11.75 -12.72
N GLU A 164 4.22 -12.81 -11.96
CA GLU A 164 5.38 -13.49 -11.38
C GLU A 164 6.33 -14.03 -12.45
N TYR A 165 5.77 -14.48 -13.59
CA TYR A 165 6.57 -14.95 -14.72
C TYR A 165 7.24 -13.82 -15.52
N VAL A 166 6.54 -12.70 -15.73
CA VAL A 166 6.99 -11.63 -16.63
C VAL A 166 7.85 -10.60 -15.92
N TRP A 167 7.52 -10.25 -14.68
CA TRP A 167 8.13 -9.13 -13.96
C TRP A 167 9.62 -9.30 -13.65
N PRO A 168 10.16 -10.47 -13.31
CA PRO A 168 11.58 -10.66 -13.02
C PRO A 168 12.51 -10.62 -14.24
N LYS A 169 11.97 -10.56 -15.45
CA LYS A 169 12.72 -10.54 -16.71
C LYS A 169 12.97 -9.13 -17.21
#